data_dfc862d09dd5ec3e57bbd2d0cc4a92e8
#
_entry.id   dfc862d09dd5ec3e57bbd2d0cc4a92e8
#
_cell.length_a   1.000
_cell.length_b   1.000
_cell.length_c   1.000
_cell.angle_alpha   90.00
_cell.angle_beta   90.00
_cell.angle_gamma   90.00
#
_symmetry.space_group_name_H-M   'P 1'
#
loop_
_entity.id
_entity.type
_entity.pdbx_description
1 polymer ?
#
loop_
_entity_poly.entity_id
_entity_poly.type
_entity_poly.pdbx_seq_one_letter_code
_entity_poly.pdbx_strand_id
1 'polypeptide(L)'
;MRLLLDTHTFLWFLLDDPHLSTTAKELIVDPNNDIEVSPATYWEIAIKISLGKYELPEAYEVFIEREIVTNDFHILPIELRHTAALTILPFHHRDPFDRLLIAQAMVEHIPLLSIDAAFDGYPVARLW
;
A
#
# COMPACT_ATOMS: atom_id res chain seq x y z
N MET A 1 5.52 10.69 10.85
CA MET A 1 4.14 10.74 10.29
C MET A 1 3.67 9.37 9.90
N ARG A 2 2.38 9.16 9.81
CA ARG A 2 1.80 7.91 9.29
C ARG A 2 1.77 7.95 7.77
N LEU A 3 2.15 6.86 7.10
CA LEU A 3 2.15 6.73 5.64
C LEU A 3 1.57 5.39 5.24
N LEU A 4 0.64 5.37 4.29
CA LEU A 4 0.09 4.13 3.74
C LEU A 4 0.78 3.82 2.42
N LEU A 5 1.30 2.60 2.28
CA LEU A 5 1.91 2.14 1.04
C LEU A 5 0.84 1.56 0.11
N ASP A 6 0.95 1.84 -1.19
CA ASP A 6 0.22 1.05 -2.17
C ASP A 6 0.94 -0.27 -2.44
N THR A 7 0.30 -1.15 -3.18
CA THR A 7 0.82 -2.51 -3.41
C THR A 7 2.16 -2.51 -4.14
N HIS A 8 2.32 -1.69 -5.19
CA HIS A 8 3.58 -1.63 -5.94
C HIS A 8 4.72 -1.08 -5.09
N THR A 9 4.46 -0.01 -4.33
CA THR A 9 5.46 0.58 -3.43
C THR A 9 5.94 -0.44 -2.40
N PHE A 10 5.01 -1.17 -1.80
CA PHE A 10 5.32 -2.23 -0.84
C PHE A 10 6.21 -3.31 -1.47
N LEU A 11 5.80 -3.85 -2.62
CA LEU A 11 6.56 -4.89 -3.31
C LEU A 11 7.95 -4.40 -3.76
N TRP A 12 8.02 -3.22 -4.34
CA TRP A 12 9.30 -2.67 -4.80
C TRP A 12 10.27 -2.46 -3.66
N PHE A 13 9.76 -2.04 -2.50
CA PHE A 13 10.60 -1.92 -1.30
C PHE A 13 11.11 -3.30 -0.85
N LEU A 14 10.24 -4.30 -0.76
CA LEU A 14 10.62 -5.65 -0.31
C LEU A 14 11.61 -6.33 -1.25
N LEU A 15 11.49 -6.07 -2.55
CA LEU A 15 12.32 -6.69 -3.59
C LEU A 15 13.52 -5.84 -4.00
N ASP A 16 13.73 -4.71 -3.33
CA ASP A 16 14.78 -3.74 -3.67
C ASP A 16 14.74 -3.35 -5.16
N ASP A 17 13.53 -3.10 -5.67
CA ASP A 17 13.30 -2.81 -7.09
C ASP A 17 13.68 -1.36 -7.40
N PRO A 18 14.41 -1.11 -8.52
CA PRO A 18 14.85 0.24 -8.89
C PRO A 18 13.72 1.19 -9.31
N HIS A 19 12.49 0.70 -9.50
CA HIS A 19 11.33 1.56 -9.74
C HIS A 19 10.95 2.40 -8.51
N LEU A 20 11.36 1.96 -7.31
CA LEU A 20 11.12 2.73 -6.09
C LEU A 20 11.97 4.01 -6.11
N SER A 21 11.31 5.17 -5.97
CA SER A 21 12.04 6.44 -5.96
C SER A 21 12.93 6.58 -4.71
N THR A 22 13.97 7.40 -4.82
CA THR A 22 14.83 7.72 -3.68
C THR A 22 14.03 8.35 -2.55
N THR A 23 13.12 9.26 -2.88
CA THR A 23 12.24 9.92 -1.89
C THR A 23 11.36 8.90 -1.17
N ALA A 24 10.73 7.97 -1.91
CA ALA A 24 9.90 6.94 -1.32
C ALA A 24 10.71 6.04 -0.39
N LYS A 25 11.89 5.62 -0.80
CA LYS A 25 12.77 4.79 0.03
C LYS A 25 13.18 5.51 1.31
N GLU A 26 13.55 6.77 1.22
CA GLU A 26 13.92 7.58 2.39
C GLU A 26 12.76 7.70 3.38
N LEU A 27 11.55 7.92 2.89
CA LEU A 27 10.36 7.99 3.73
C LEU A 27 10.07 6.67 4.45
N ILE A 28 10.24 5.54 3.76
CA ILE A 28 9.97 4.22 4.33
C ILE A 28 10.99 3.87 5.42
N VAL A 29 12.26 4.17 5.21
CA VAL A 29 13.32 3.82 6.18
C VAL A 29 13.48 4.81 7.31
N ASP A 30 12.84 5.98 7.25
CA ASP A 30 12.90 6.99 8.30
C ASP A 30 12.23 6.48 9.58
N PRO A 31 12.96 6.34 10.70
CA PRO A 31 12.41 5.80 11.94
C PRO A 31 11.35 6.70 12.58
N ASN A 32 11.24 7.94 12.15
CA ASN A 32 10.21 8.88 12.63
C ASN A 32 8.87 8.68 11.92
N ASN A 33 8.81 7.86 10.88
CA ASN A 33 7.58 7.56 10.15
C ASN A 33 7.00 6.21 10.57
N ASP A 34 5.68 6.16 10.72
CA ASP A 34 4.93 4.92 10.93
C ASP A 34 4.41 4.46 9.57
N ILE A 35 5.01 3.41 9.06
CA ILE A 35 4.66 2.87 7.73
C ILE A 35 3.58 1.82 7.88
N GLU A 36 2.47 2.03 7.20
CA GLU A 36 1.28 1.18 7.30
C GLU A 36 1.03 0.45 5.99
N VAL A 37 0.59 -0.79 6.12
CA VAL A 37 0.25 -1.68 5.01
C VAL A 37 -1.17 -2.20 5.22
N SER A 38 -2.00 -2.11 4.19
CA SER A 38 -3.37 -2.60 4.24
C SER A 38 -3.44 -4.10 3.94
N PRO A 39 -4.36 -4.84 4.58
CA PRO A 39 -4.69 -6.21 4.16
C PRO A 39 -5.13 -6.33 2.70
N ALA A 40 -5.66 -5.25 2.10
CA ALA A 40 -5.95 -5.20 0.66
C ALA A 40 -4.69 -5.48 -0.17
N THR A 41 -3.54 -4.99 0.26
CA THR A 41 -2.25 -5.24 -0.40
C THR A 41 -1.88 -6.72 -0.35
N TYR A 42 -2.06 -7.39 0.80
CA TYR A 42 -1.80 -8.84 0.90
C TYR A 42 -2.70 -9.64 -0.02
N TRP A 43 -3.96 -9.27 -0.06
CA TRP A 43 -4.96 -9.93 -0.90
C TRP A 43 -4.63 -9.78 -2.38
N GLU A 44 -4.30 -8.58 -2.81
CA GLU A 44 -3.89 -8.33 -4.19
C GLU A 44 -2.66 -9.15 -4.57
N ILE A 45 -1.63 -9.16 -3.73
CA ILE A 45 -0.41 -9.95 -3.96
C ILE A 45 -0.74 -11.43 -4.07
N ALA A 46 -1.55 -11.97 -3.16
CA ALA A 46 -1.94 -13.38 -3.17
C ALA A 46 -2.68 -13.76 -4.46
N ILE A 47 -3.60 -12.90 -4.92
CA ILE A 47 -4.31 -13.11 -6.19
C ILE A 47 -3.32 -13.12 -7.36
N LYS A 48 -2.42 -12.15 -7.42
CA LYS A 48 -1.44 -12.03 -8.52
C LYS A 48 -0.48 -13.23 -8.56
N ILE A 49 -0.08 -13.75 -7.40
CA ILE A 49 0.71 -14.98 -7.32
C ILE A 49 -0.09 -16.17 -7.84
N SER A 50 -1.35 -16.30 -7.44
CA SER A 50 -2.21 -17.41 -7.88
C SER A 50 -2.45 -17.40 -9.39
N LEU A 51 -2.37 -16.22 -10.02
CA LEU A 51 -2.49 -16.04 -11.47
C LEU A 51 -1.14 -16.13 -12.21
N GLY A 52 -0.05 -16.40 -11.51
CA GLY A 52 1.28 -16.46 -12.09
C GLY A 52 1.87 -15.12 -12.51
N LYS A 53 1.31 -14.00 -12.03
CA LYS A 53 1.76 -12.64 -12.39
C LYS A 53 2.88 -12.12 -11.50
N TYR A 54 2.96 -12.59 -10.26
CA TYR A 54 4.03 -12.24 -9.32
C TYR A 54 4.72 -13.50 -8.84
N GLU A 55 6.02 -13.38 -8.61
CA GLU A 55 6.84 -14.42 -8.01
C GLU A 55 7.66 -13.81 -6.88
N LEU A 56 7.62 -14.43 -5.70
CA LEU A 56 8.42 -14.02 -4.55
C LEU A 56 9.62 -14.94 -4.38
N PRO A 57 10.72 -14.46 -3.76
CA PRO A 57 11.91 -15.29 -3.56
C PRO A 57 11.70 -16.48 -2.61
N GLU A 58 10.63 -16.45 -1.81
CA GLU A 58 10.27 -17.50 -0.85
C GLU A 58 8.76 -17.69 -0.85
N ALA A 59 8.28 -18.69 -0.08
CA ALA A 59 6.85 -18.88 0.13
C ALA A 59 6.19 -17.60 0.65
N TYR A 60 5.02 -17.27 0.12
CA TYR A 60 4.30 -16.03 0.39
C TYR A 60 4.20 -15.71 1.89
N GLU A 61 3.68 -16.66 2.68
CA GLU A 61 3.46 -16.43 4.11
C GLU A 61 4.75 -16.14 4.86
N VAL A 62 5.79 -16.91 4.58
CA VAL A 62 7.10 -16.76 5.23
C VAL A 62 7.73 -15.43 4.87
N PHE A 63 7.73 -15.08 3.59
CA PHE A 63 8.36 -13.86 3.09
C PHE A 63 7.66 -12.61 3.60
N ILE A 64 6.35 -12.52 3.42
CA ILE A 64 5.57 -11.32 3.80
C ILE A 64 5.61 -11.10 5.31
N GLU A 65 5.39 -12.15 6.11
CA GLU A 65 5.41 -12.03 7.57
C GLU A 65 6.77 -11.55 8.09
N ARG A 66 7.85 -12.14 7.59
CA ARG A 66 9.20 -11.73 7.99
C ARG A 66 9.49 -10.28 7.63
N GLU A 67 9.15 -9.86 6.42
CA GLU A 67 9.43 -8.49 5.96
C GLU A 67 8.62 -7.44 6.73
N ILE A 68 7.39 -7.76 7.10
CA ILE A 68 6.57 -6.87 7.93
C ILE A 68 7.21 -6.68 9.31
N VAL A 69 7.63 -7.77 9.94
CA VAL A 69 8.27 -7.72 11.28
C VAL A 69 9.63 -7.04 11.21
N THR A 70 10.46 -7.41 10.25
CA THR A 70 11.83 -6.88 10.10
C THR A 70 11.84 -5.38 9.87
N ASN A 71 10.90 -4.86 9.09
CA ASN A 71 10.82 -3.45 8.74
C ASN A 71 9.91 -2.65 9.68
N ASP A 72 9.37 -3.27 10.71
CA ASP A 72 8.45 -2.65 11.66
C ASP A 72 7.24 -1.99 10.97
N PHE A 73 6.70 -2.65 9.95
CA PHE A 73 5.51 -2.18 9.28
C PHE A 73 4.27 -2.45 10.14
N HIS A 74 3.36 -1.49 10.16
CA HIS A 74 2.11 -1.59 10.90
C HIS A 74 0.99 -2.01 9.93
N ILE A 75 0.12 -2.89 10.40
CA ILE A 75 -1.06 -3.27 9.63
C ILE A 75 -2.16 -2.24 9.87
N LEU A 76 -2.71 -1.68 8.79
CA LEU A 76 -3.91 -0.86 8.85
C LEU A 76 -5.12 -1.74 8.57
N PRO A 77 -5.87 -2.17 9.61
CA PRO A 77 -6.99 -3.08 9.40
C PRO A 77 -8.09 -2.41 8.55
N ILE A 78 -8.79 -3.22 7.77
CA ILE A 78 -9.94 -2.75 7.00
C ILE A 78 -11.13 -2.73 7.93
N GLU A 79 -11.67 -1.53 8.19
CA GLU A 79 -12.80 -1.33 9.07
C GLU A 79 -14.05 -0.96 8.29
N LEU A 80 -15.23 -1.08 8.94
CA LEU A 80 -16.50 -0.73 8.30
C LEU A 80 -16.52 0.71 7.78
N ARG A 81 -15.93 1.66 8.51
CA ARG A 81 -15.84 3.07 8.10
C ARG A 81 -15.04 3.26 6.81
N HIS A 82 -14.05 2.41 6.54
CA HIS A 82 -13.28 2.44 5.29
C HIS A 82 -14.16 2.01 4.12
N THR A 83 -14.87 0.90 4.26
CA THR A 83 -15.77 0.42 3.22
C THR A 83 -16.99 1.32 3.03
N ALA A 84 -17.47 1.96 4.11
CA ALA A 84 -18.52 2.97 4.01
C ALA A 84 -18.09 4.14 3.13
N ALA A 85 -16.88 4.65 3.30
CA ALA A 85 -16.33 5.71 2.45
C ALA A 85 -16.23 5.26 0.98
N LEU A 86 -15.91 3.99 0.74
CA LEU A 86 -15.84 3.41 -0.59
C LEU A 86 -17.18 3.48 -1.33
N THR A 87 -18.31 3.36 -0.64
CA THR A 87 -19.65 3.35 -1.27
C THR A 87 -19.98 4.62 -2.03
N ILE A 88 -19.37 5.74 -1.66
CA ILE A 88 -19.60 7.05 -2.27
C ILE A 88 -18.37 7.61 -2.98
N LEU A 89 -17.32 6.81 -3.13
CA LEU A 89 -16.07 7.25 -3.75
C LEU A 89 -16.25 7.42 -5.27
N PRO A 90 -15.90 8.58 -5.86
CA PRO A 90 -15.96 8.77 -7.31
C PRO A 90 -15.09 7.76 -8.07
N PHE A 91 -15.47 7.44 -9.30
CA PHE A 91 -14.76 6.47 -10.14
C PHE A 91 -13.69 7.13 -11.02
N HIS A 92 -12.77 7.88 -10.42
CA HIS A 92 -11.55 8.34 -11.11
C HIS A 92 -10.55 7.20 -11.30
N HIS A 93 -10.60 6.20 -10.43
CA HIS A 93 -9.82 4.97 -10.48
C HIS A 93 -10.77 3.77 -10.45
N ARG A 94 -10.46 2.71 -11.21
CA ARG A 94 -11.35 1.53 -11.34
C ARG A 94 -10.88 0.32 -10.56
N ASP A 95 -9.58 0.25 -10.24
CA ASP A 95 -9.02 -0.88 -9.53
C ASP A 95 -9.59 -0.95 -8.11
N PRO A 96 -10.24 -2.07 -7.72
CA PRO A 96 -10.90 -2.17 -6.43
C PRO A 96 -9.92 -2.14 -5.25
N PHE A 97 -8.69 -2.65 -5.41
CA PHE A 97 -7.68 -2.61 -4.35
C PHE A 97 -7.22 -1.17 -4.12
N ASP A 98 -6.87 -0.45 -5.18
CA ASP A 98 -6.45 0.94 -5.09
C ASP A 98 -7.57 1.83 -4.54
N ARG A 99 -8.80 1.59 -4.94
CA ARG A 99 -9.97 2.32 -4.41
C ARG A 99 -10.12 2.13 -2.90
N LEU A 100 -9.88 0.94 -2.39
CA LEU A 100 -9.91 0.68 -0.95
C LEU A 100 -8.78 1.39 -0.21
N LEU A 101 -7.57 1.40 -0.79
CA LEU A 101 -6.45 2.16 -0.22
C LEU A 101 -6.75 3.65 -0.16
N ILE A 102 -7.37 4.21 -1.21
CA ILE A 102 -7.81 5.61 -1.23
C ILE A 102 -8.80 5.87 -0.09
N ALA A 103 -9.81 5.01 0.05
CA ALA A 103 -10.81 5.14 1.12
C ALA A 103 -10.17 5.09 2.50
N GLN A 104 -9.23 4.18 2.73
CA GLN A 104 -8.50 4.10 3.98
C GLN A 104 -7.68 5.36 4.26
N ALA A 105 -6.92 5.83 3.27
CA ALA A 105 -6.11 7.04 3.40
C ALA A 105 -6.97 8.27 3.71
N MET A 106 -8.12 8.40 3.04
CA MET A 106 -9.06 9.51 3.29
C MET A 106 -9.63 9.48 4.70
N VAL A 107 -10.10 8.33 5.15
CA VAL A 107 -10.71 8.17 6.48
C VAL A 107 -9.69 8.39 7.59
N GLU A 108 -8.47 7.86 7.41
CA GLU A 108 -7.39 7.98 8.38
C GLU A 108 -6.66 9.32 8.31
N HIS A 109 -6.91 10.13 7.27
CA HIS A 109 -6.20 11.40 7.02
C HIS A 109 -4.68 11.22 6.94
N ILE A 110 -4.24 10.19 6.19
CA ILE A 110 -2.81 9.89 6.00
C ILE A 110 -2.45 9.94 4.52
N PRO A 111 -1.19 10.32 4.20
CA PRO A 111 -0.71 10.29 2.83
C PRO A 111 -0.59 8.86 2.29
N LEU A 112 -0.73 8.73 0.97
CA LEU A 112 -0.41 7.52 0.21
C LEU A 112 0.96 7.65 -0.43
N LEU A 113 1.79 6.65 -0.28
CA LEU A 113 3.07 6.57 -0.97
C LEU A 113 2.87 5.73 -2.24
N SER A 114 2.86 6.39 -3.39
CA SER A 114 2.53 5.76 -4.68
C SER A 114 3.06 6.57 -5.85
N ILE A 115 3.52 5.86 -6.89
CA ILE A 115 3.88 6.46 -8.17
C ILE A 115 2.65 6.83 -9.01
N ASP A 116 1.49 6.24 -8.72
CA ASP A 116 0.30 6.34 -9.56
C ASP A 116 -0.38 7.70 -9.41
N ALA A 117 -0.19 8.57 -10.41
CA ALA A 117 -0.80 9.89 -10.45
C ALA A 117 -2.34 9.87 -10.53
N ALA A 118 -2.95 8.73 -10.82
CA ALA A 118 -4.41 8.60 -10.80
C ALA A 118 -5.00 8.84 -9.39
N PHE A 119 -4.21 8.63 -8.34
CA PHE A 119 -4.62 8.97 -6.97
C PHE A 119 -4.82 10.47 -6.75
N ASP A 120 -4.22 11.33 -7.58
CA ASP A 120 -4.36 12.77 -7.45
C ASP A 120 -5.78 13.28 -7.74
N GLY A 121 -6.63 12.45 -8.34
CA GLY A 121 -8.05 12.75 -8.54
C GLY A 121 -8.89 12.72 -7.25
N TYR A 122 -8.30 12.29 -6.14
CA TYR A 122 -8.97 12.15 -4.84
C TYR A 122 -8.32 13.07 -3.82
N PRO A 123 -9.05 13.43 -2.73
CA PRO A 123 -8.51 14.30 -1.68
C PRO A 123 -7.55 13.54 -0.74
N VAL A 124 -6.51 12.96 -1.30
CA VAL A 124 -5.41 12.29 -0.60
C VAL A 124 -4.10 12.96 -0.98
N ALA A 125 -3.18 13.08 -0.03
CA ALA A 125 -1.83 13.52 -0.34
C ALA A 125 -1.05 12.32 -0.88
N ARG A 126 -0.57 12.43 -2.11
CA ARG A 126 0.28 11.41 -2.72
C ARG A 126 1.74 11.86 -2.66
N LEU A 127 2.60 11.00 -2.13
CA LEU A 127 4.03 11.23 -2.03
C LEU A 127 4.77 10.23 -2.92
N TRP A 128 5.88 10.71 -3.51
CA TRP A 128 6.73 9.84 -4.33
C TRP A 128 8.14 10.40 -4.52
#